data_7c6451dac9e0a95d898c3540ddd0fff7
#
_entry.id   7c6451dac9e0a95d898c3540ddd0fff7
#
_cell.length_a   1.000
_cell.length_b   1.000
_cell.length_c   1.000
_cell.angle_alpha   90.00
_cell.angle_beta   90.00
_cell.angle_gamma   90.00
#
_symmetry.space_group_name_H-M   'P 1'
#
loop_
_entity.id
_entity.type
_entity.pdbx_description
1 polymer ?
#
loop_
_entity_poly.entity_id
_entity_poly.type
_entity_poly.pdbx_seq_one_letter_code
_entity_poly.pdbx_strand_id
1 'polypeptide(L)'
;MFVVQKVLPFLLLALFFPQSPTSFKQELNDQLFEAVRKGDAAAVTAALDRGADVNAKFRYGATALFKAAERGHTEVVKVLIDRGADVKVKDTFYQATAMTWALDGKHVNVVRLLLQKDTEGIDNVLMTGVRENNEELVKIALERGGAKPETLTVGLVLSSGNEKGAAIADLLKKAGATPPIEVDAATLQSYVGKYKGETGPEVTFTLKDGKLLVAGFTREPQPLMPLDKTTFRPVAFGGITLTFVVDGGKVTGMTFKQGQTTNQMKRLEVSQ
;
A
#
# COMPACT_ATOMS: atom_id res chain seq x y z
N MET A 1 36.55 -41.11 72.76
CA MET A 1 35.64 -39.96 72.86
C MET A 1 35.37 -39.47 71.41
N PHE A 2 34.34 -40.08 70.79
CA PHE A 2 34.00 -39.83 69.38
C PHE A 2 32.91 -38.77 69.33
N VAL A 3 33.21 -37.62 68.66
CA VAL A 3 32.24 -36.55 68.38
C VAL A 3 31.62 -36.86 67.02
N VAL A 4 30.35 -37.24 67.02
CA VAL A 4 29.53 -37.45 65.82
C VAL A 4 28.98 -36.11 65.44
N GLN A 5 29.54 -35.54 64.36
CA GLN A 5 29.01 -34.29 63.72
C GLN A 5 27.83 -34.64 62.85
N LYS A 6 26.63 -34.25 63.25
CA LYS A 6 25.39 -34.37 62.46
C LYS A 6 25.44 -33.36 61.33
N VAL A 7 25.56 -33.83 60.11
CA VAL A 7 25.33 -33.04 58.91
C VAL A 7 23.82 -32.94 58.64
N LEU A 8 23.27 -31.76 58.82
CA LEU A 8 21.89 -31.43 58.40
C LEU A 8 21.83 -31.39 56.86
N PRO A 9 20.85 -32.03 56.21
CA PRO A 9 20.66 -31.83 54.78
C PRO A 9 20.02 -30.46 54.59
N PHE A 10 20.71 -29.59 53.83
CA PHE A 10 20.15 -28.35 53.29
C PHE A 10 19.06 -28.72 52.30
N LEU A 11 17.79 -28.58 52.74
CA LEU A 11 16.61 -28.67 51.87
C LEU A 11 16.60 -27.43 51.00
N LEU A 12 17.02 -27.57 49.70
CA LEU A 12 16.90 -26.53 48.72
C LEU A 12 15.43 -26.31 48.43
N LEU A 13 14.79 -25.39 49.18
CA LEU A 13 13.45 -24.90 48.91
C LEU A 13 13.57 -24.06 47.63
N ALA A 14 13.27 -24.67 46.47
CA ALA A 14 13.08 -23.91 45.24
C ALA A 14 11.91 -22.92 45.46
N LEU A 15 12.27 -21.68 45.73
CA LEU A 15 11.29 -20.57 45.78
C LEU A 15 10.65 -20.44 44.40
N PHE A 16 9.49 -21.06 44.23
CA PHE A 16 8.60 -20.81 43.13
C PHE A 16 8.08 -19.38 43.31
N PHE A 17 8.79 -18.39 42.74
CA PHE A 17 8.22 -17.05 42.60
C PHE A 17 7.12 -17.15 41.53
N PRO A 18 5.85 -16.90 41.87
CA PRO A 18 4.82 -16.81 40.84
C PRO A 18 5.18 -15.64 39.93
N GLN A 19 5.44 -15.94 38.67
CA GLN A 19 5.66 -14.89 37.68
C GLN A 19 4.41 -14.00 37.63
N SER A 20 4.60 -12.70 37.54
CA SER A 20 3.46 -11.77 37.41
C SER A 20 2.67 -12.11 36.14
N PRO A 21 1.35 -11.98 36.13
CA PRO A 21 0.53 -12.27 34.94
C PRO A 21 0.98 -11.52 33.69
N THR A 22 1.56 -10.32 33.84
CA THR A 22 2.15 -9.53 32.75
C THR A 22 3.42 -10.16 32.17
N SER A 23 4.26 -10.76 33.01
CA SER A 23 5.48 -11.48 32.59
C SER A 23 5.13 -12.73 31.78
N PHE A 24 4.13 -13.50 32.23
CA PHE A 24 3.69 -14.71 31.52
C PHE A 24 3.06 -14.39 30.14
N LYS A 25 2.23 -13.34 30.06
CA LYS A 25 1.64 -12.92 28.80
C LYS A 25 2.72 -12.45 27.80
N GLN A 26 3.71 -11.71 28.29
CA GLN A 26 4.83 -11.26 27.43
C GLN A 26 5.63 -12.45 26.91
N GLU A 27 5.92 -13.44 27.74
CA GLU A 27 6.61 -14.66 27.31
C GLU A 27 5.82 -15.43 26.23
N LEU A 28 4.51 -15.51 26.34
CA LEU A 28 3.65 -16.13 25.31
C LEU A 28 3.69 -15.35 23.99
N ASN A 29 3.68 -14.01 24.06
CA ASN A 29 3.80 -13.17 22.86
C ASN A 29 5.16 -13.35 22.20
N ASP A 30 6.25 -13.47 22.97
CA ASP A 30 7.59 -13.73 22.46
C ASP A 30 7.69 -15.12 21.80
N GLN A 31 7.07 -16.15 22.40
CA GLN A 31 6.95 -17.48 21.80
C GLN A 31 6.15 -17.44 20.50
N LEU A 32 5.03 -16.72 20.46
CA LEU A 32 4.24 -16.49 19.24
C LEU A 32 5.10 -15.88 18.15
N PHE A 33 5.84 -14.81 18.46
CA PHE A 33 6.66 -14.11 17.48
C PHE A 33 7.79 -14.98 16.93
N GLU A 34 8.45 -15.77 17.79
CA GLU A 34 9.48 -16.73 17.36
C GLU A 34 8.92 -17.86 16.47
N ALA A 35 7.74 -18.38 16.80
CA ALA A 35 7.05 -19.37 15.98
C ALA A 35 6.70 -18.79 14.58
N VAL A 36 6.19 -17.56 14.55
CA VAL A 36 5.89 -16.83 13.32
C VAL A 36 7.14 -16.61 12.49
N ARG A 37 8.25 -16.20 13.11
CA ARG A 37 9.54 -15.99 12.45
C ARG A 37 10.06 -17.26 11.76
N LYS A 38 9.79 -18.42 12.35
CA LYS A 38 10.17 -19.74 11.81
C LYS A 38 9.18 -20.29 10.77
N GLY A 39 7.98 -19.71 10.66
CA GLY A 39 6.92 -20.22 9.80
C GLY A 39 6.19 -21.45 10.38
N ASP A 40 6.33 -21.71 11.68
CA ASP A 40 5.75 -22.87 12.36
C ASP A 40 4.30 -22.60 12.77
N ALA A 41 3.37 -22.95 11.90
CA ALA A 41 1.94 -22.75 12.13
C ALA A 41 1.39 -23.54 13.32
N ALA A 42 1.96 -24.70 13.65
CA ALA A 42 1.56 -25.49 14.79
C ALA A 42 1.95 -24.80 16.11
N ALA A 43 3.22 -24.33 16.19
CA ALA A 43 3.69 -23.57 17.34
C ALA A 43 2.94 -22.23 17.51
N VAL A 44 2.59 -21.55 16.39
CA VAL A 44 1.75 -20.34 16.41
C VAL A 44 0.38 -20.66 17.02
N THR A 45 -0.28 -21.73 16.57
CA THR A 45 -1.56 -22.18 17.12
C THR A 45 -1.45 -22.46 18.60
N ALA A 46 -0.43 -23.21 19.03
CA ALA A 46 -0.23 -23.55 20.44
C ALA A 46 0.02 -22.32 21.32
N ALA A 47 0.76 -21.31 20.84
CA ALA A 47 0.98 -20.06 21.58
C ALA A 47 -0.33 -19.27 21.74
N LEU A 48 -1.15 -19.18 20.70
CA LEU A 48 -2.45 -18.50 20.72
C LEU A 48 -3.45 -19.23 21.64
N ASP A 49 -3.49 -20.57 21.62
CA ASP A 49 -4.35 -21.38 22.50
C ASP A 49 -4.00 -21.19 23.98
N ARG A 50 -2.74 -20.88 24.29
CA ARG A 50 -2.27 -20.57 25.63
C ARG A 50 -2.50 -19.11 26.05
N GLY A 51 -3.06 -18.28 25.18
CA GLY A 51 -3.44 -16.90 25.48
C GLY A 51 -2.43 -15.84 25.03
N ALA A 52 -1.54 -16.14 24.07
CA ALA A 52 -0.78 -15.11 23.38
C ALA A 52 -1.73 -14.14 22.67
N ASP A 53 -1.39 -12.87 22.66
CA ASP A 53 -2.18 -11.84 21.97
C ASP A 53 -1.83 -11.82 20.49
N VAL A 54 -2.78 -12.20 19.63
CA VAL A 54 -2.63 -12.24 18.18
C VAL A 54 -2.24 -10.87 17.58
N ASN A 55 -2.64 -9.78 18.26
CA ASN A 55 -2.37 -8.39 17.87
C ASN A 55 -1.27 -7.73 18.73
N ALA A 56 -0.49 -8.52 19.48
CA ALA A 56 0.63 -8.00 20.23
C ALA A 56 1.57 -7.20 19.30
N LYS A 57 1.93 -6.00 19.78
CA LYS A 57 2.84 -5.11 19.05
C LYS A 57 4.27 -5.33 19.52
N PHE A 58 5.13 -5.54 18.56
CA PHE A 58 6.57 -5.67 18.72
C PHE A 58 7.28 -4.38 18.33
N ARG A 59 8.59 -4.48 18.07
CA ARG A 59 9.39 -3.33 17.65
C ARG A 59 8.76 -2.62 16.45
N TYR A 60 8.69 -1.31 16.49
CA TYR A 60 8.08 -0.44 15.48
C TYR A 60 6.59 -0.69 15.23
N GLY A 61 5.87 -1.21 16.20
CA GLY A 61 4.44 -1.48 16.09
C GLY A 61 4.07 -2.66 15.18
N ALA A 62 5.08 -3.44 14.73
CA ALA A 62 4.85 -4.64 13.92
C ALA A 62 4.10 -5.70 14.71
N THR A 63 3.18 -6.43 14.07
CA THR A 63 2.47 -7.56 14.64
C THR A 63 3.00 -8.89 14.13
N ALA A 64 2.53 -9.99 14.70
CA ALA A 64 2.80 -11.33 14.19
C ALA A 64 2.42 -11.47 12.71
N LEU A 65 1.26 -10.90 12.31
CA LEU A 65 0.77 -10.92 10.93
C LEU A 65 1.72 -10.22 9.96
N PHE A 66 2.34 -9.09 10.38
CA PHE A 66 3.36 -8.41 9.58
C PHE A 66 4.53 -9.33 9.24
N LYS A 67 5.07 -9.97 10.29
CA LYS A 67 6.26 -10.81 10.11
C LYS A 67 5.97 -12.05 9.27
N ALA A 68 4.78 -12.62 9.42
CA ALA A 68 4.34 -13.74 8.59
C ALA A 68 4.17 -13.31 7.12
N ALA A 69 3.60 -12.13 6.88
CA ALA A 69 3.36 -11.58 5.54
C ALA A 69 4.68 -11.21 4.84
N GLU A 70 5.61 -10.56 5.54
CA GLU A 70 6.96 -10.24 5.06
C GLU A 70 7.74 -11.48 4.60
N ARG A 71 7.55 -12.60 5.30
CA ARG A 71 8.26 -13.84 5.03
C ARG A 71 7.51 -14.83 4.13
N GLY A 72 6.29 -14.50 3.73
CA GLY A 72 5.47 -15.35 2.88
C GLY A 72 4.96 -16.63 3.55
N HIS A 73 4.89 -16.67 4.89
CA HIS A 73 4.44 -17.84 5.64
C HIS A 73 2.92 -18.00 5.55
N THR A 74 2.43 -18.49 4.42
CA THR A 74 1.00 -18.55 4.06
C THR A 74 0.15 -19.24 5.12
N GLU A 75 0.58 -20.41 5.63
CA GLU A 75 -0.17 -21.16 6.66
C GLU A 75 -0.23 -20.39 8.00
N VAL A 76 0.85 -19.72 8.37
CA VAL A 76 0.89 -18.86 9.56
C VAL A 76 -0.05 -17.67 9.39
N VAL A 77 -0.03 -17.01 8.23
CA VAL A 77 -0.97 -15.91 7.91
C VAL A 77 -2.41 -16.37 8.05
N LYS A 78 -2.74 -17.55 7.52
CA LYS A 78 -4.08 -18.13 7.64
C LYS A 78 -4.48 -18.32 9.10
N VAL A 79 -3.64 -18.97 9.90
CA VAL A 79 -3.89 -19.17 11.34
C VAL A 79 -4.11 -17.83 12.06
N LEU A 80 -3.25 -16.83 11.82
CA LEU A 80 -3.36 -15.53 12.46
C LEU A 80 -4.67 -14.81 12.08
N ILE A 81 -5.07 -14.85 10.81
CA ILE A 81 -6.34 -14.28 10.33
C ILE A 81 -7.53 -14.99 10.98
N ASP A 82 -7.52 -16.32 11.03
CA ASP A 82 -8.60 -17.13 11.64
C ASP A 82 -8.72 -16.88 13.15
N ARG A 83 -7.62 -16.45 13.80
CA ARG A 83 -7.59 -16.07 15.22
C ARG A 83 -7.82 -14.57 15.47
N GLY A 84 -8.24 -13.82 14.46
CA GLY A 84 -8.65 -12.42 14.62
C GLY A 84 -7.50 -11.41 14.54
N ALA A 85 -6.41 -11.73 13.83
CA ALA A 85 -5.38 -10.74 13.54
C ALA A 85 -5.96 -9.56 12.75
N ASP A 86 -5.68 -8.34 13.21
CA ASP A 86 -6.10 -7.12 12.53
C ASP A 86 -5.19 -6.85 11.33
N VAL A 87 -5.77 -6.98 10.13
CA VAL A 87 -5.07 -6.79 8.84
C VAL A 87 -4.77 -5.32 8.52
N LYS A 88 -5.42 -4.38 9.23
CA LYS A 88 -5.31 -2.93 8.99
C LYS A 88 -4.26 -2.23 9.85
N VAL A 89 -3.64 -2.94 10.79
CA VAL A 89 -2.56 -2.36 11.61
C VAL A 89 -1.47 -1.81 10.68
N LYS A 90 -0.96 -0.64 11.01
CA LYS A 90 0.19 -0.02 10.34
C LYS A 90 1.38 0.01 11.28
N ASP A 91 2.59 -0.26 10.75
CA ASP A 91 3.81 -0.03 11.51
C ASP A 91 4.04 1.48 11.74
N THR A 92 4.88 1.80 12.73
CA THR A 92 5.14 3.21 13.10
C THR A 92 6.23 3.86 12.27
N PHE A 93 6.95 3.10 11.44
CA PHE A 93 8.09 3.60 10.69
C PHE A 93 7.73 3.93 9.24
N TYR A 94 7.16 2.95 8.51
CA TYR A 94 6.77 3.10 7.10
C TYR A 94 5.27 3.37 6.91
N GLN A 95 4.46 3.29 7.96
CA GLN A 95 2.99 3.28 7.88
C GLN A 95 2.48 2.15 6.96
N ALA A 96 3.25 1.06 6.86
CA ALA A 96 2.97 -0.09 6.05
C ALA A 96 2.06 -1.09 6.77
N THR A 97 1.22 -1.80 6.02
CA THR A 97 0.36 -2.89 6.50
C THR A 97 0.99 -4.25 6.16
N ALA A 98 0.41 -5.33 6.67
CA ALA A 98 0.79 -6.69 6.27
C ALA A 98 0.66 -6.90 4.75
N MET A 99 -0.33 -6.27 4.10
CA MET A 99 -0.50 -6.27 2.65
C MET A 99 0.69 -5.63 1.93
N THR A 100 1.17 -4.50 2.43
CA THR A 100 2.34 -3.81 1.85
C THR A 100 3.58 -4.72 1.86
N TRP A 101 3.84 -5.38 2.99
CA TRP A 101 4.97 -6.30 3.12
C TRP A 101 4.83 -7.57 2.27
N ALA A 102 3.59 -8.09 2.12
CA ALA A 102 3.33 -9.23 1.25
C ALA A 102 3.56 -8.89 -0.23
N LEU A 103 3.19 -7.68 -0.66
CA LEU A 103 3.44 -7.20 -2.02
C LEU A 103 4.94 -6.99 -2.27
N ASP A 104 5.65 -6.34 -1.34
CA ASP A 104 7.09 -6.11 -1.44
C ASP A 104 7.87 -7.44 -1.53
N GLY A 105 7.48 -8.43 -0.72
CA GLY A 105 8.02 -9.78 -0.74
C GLY A 105 7.53 -10.65 -1.92
N LYS A 106 6.62 -10.15 -2.76
CA LYS A 106 6.00 -10.89 -3.90
C LYS A 106 5.28 -12.18 -3.47
N HIS A 107 4.71 -12.18 -2.27
CA HIS A 107 4.04 -13.35 -1.68
C HIS A 107 2.57 -13.42 -2.10
N VAL A 108 2.31 -13.80 -3.34
CA VAL A 108 0.98 -13.76 -3.97
C VAL A 108 -0.08 -14.53 -3.18
N ASN A 109 0.24 -15.69 -2.61
CA ASN A 109 -0.70 -16.45 -1.78
C ASN A 109 -1.09 -15.73 -0.50
N VAL A 110 -0.15 -15.00 0.12
CA VAL A 110 -0.43 -14.15 1.28
C VAL A 110 -1.32 -12.98 0.90
N VAL A 111 -1.03 -12.33 -0.25
CA VAL A 111 -1.88 -11.25 -0.79
C VAL A 111 -3.32 -11.74 -0.99
N ARG A 112 -3.50 -12.93 -1.56
CA ARG A 112 -4.83 -13.55 -1.75
C ARG A 112 -5.59 -13.71 -0.42
N LEU A 113 -4.93 -14.21 0.62
CA LEU A 113 -5.54 -14.37 1.95
C LEU A 113 -5.91 -13.02 2.60
N LEU A 114 -5.01 -12.05 2.52
CA LEU A 114 -5.25 -10.72 3.09
C LEU A 114 -6.39 -9.99 2.38
N LEU A 115 -6.52 -10.09 1.05
CA LEU A 115 -7.62 -9.52 0.28
C LEU A 115 -8.99 -10.08 0.66
N GLN A 116 -9.07 -11.29 1.21
CA GLN A 116 -10.34 -11.82 1.72
C GLN A 116 -10.88 -11.03 2.91
N LYS A 117 -10.01 -10.36 3.67
CA LYS A 117 -10.37 -9.61 4.89
C LYS A 117 -10.31 -8.10 4.69
N ASP A 118 -9.45 -7.60 3.81
CA ASP A 118 -9.30 -6.16 3.54
C ASP A 118 -9.54 -5.85 2.07
N THR A 119 -10.65 -5.17 1.81
CA THR A 119 -11.01 -4.73 0.47
C THR A 119 -10.43 -3.35 0.12
N GLU A 120 -9.96 -2.58 1.09
CA GLU A 120 -9.37 -1.26 0.86
C GLU A 120 -8.03 -1.35 0.10
N GLY A 121 -7.35 -2.50 0.20
CA GLY A 121 -6.08 -2.78 -0.49
C GLY A 121 -6.20 -3.15 -1.96
N ILE A 122 -7.40 -3.36 -2.53
CA ILE A 122 -7.61 -3.88 -3.90
C ILE A 122 -6.94 -3.00 -4.95
N ASP A 123 -7.14 -1.69 -4.90
CA ASP A 123 -6.54 -0.74 -5.85
C ASP A 123 -5.00 -0.81 -5.81
N ASN A 124 -4.41 -0.97 -4.62
CA ASN A 124 -2.97 -1.10 -4.47
C ASN A 124 -2.45 -2.43 -5.07
N VAL A 125 -3.12 -3.55 -4.79
CA VAL A 125 -2.77 -4.86 -5.36
C VAL A 125 -2.87 -4.82 -6.88
N LEU A 126 -3.97 -4.28 -7.44
CA LEU A 126 -4.16 -4.13 -8.87
C LEU A 126 -3.04 -3.30 -9.51
N MET A 127 -2.74 -2.14 -8.95
CA MET A 127 -1.72 -1.24 -9.49
C MET A 127 -0.31 -1.80 -9.35
N THR A 128 -0.02 -2.57 -8.30
CA THR A 128 1.25 -3.28 -8.16
C THR A 128 1.36 -4.35 -9.25
N GLY A 129 0.32 -5.14 -9.47
CA GLY A 129 0.27 -6.13 -10.55
C GLY A 129 0.50 -5.51 -11.94
N VAL A 130 -0.14 -4.37 -12.22
CA VAL A 130 0.04 -3.63 -13.48
C VAL A 130 1.47 -3.13 -13.66
N ARG A 131 2.06 -2.49 -12.63
CA ARG A 131 3.42 -1.92 -12.68
C ARG A 131 4.51 -2.98 -12.82
N GLU A 132 4.33 -4.11 -12.15
CA GLU A 132 5.27 -5.23 -12.17
C GLU A 132 5.01 -6.20 -13.33
N ASN A 133 3.99 -5.94 -14.14
CA ASN A 133 3.51 -6.84 -15.19
C ASN A 133 3.21 -8.26 -14.64
N ASN A 134 2.61 -8.31 -13.45
CA ASN A 134 2.23 -9.54 -12.76
C ASN A 134 0.74 -9.83 -12.97
N GLU A 135 0.44 -10.68 -13.97
CA GLU A 135 -0.94 -11.05 -14.30
C GLU A 135 -1.68 -11.72 -13.13
N GLU A 136 -0.98 -12.49 -12.28
CA GLU A 136 -1.61 -13.17 -11.17
C GLU A 136 -2.14 -12.21 -10.12
N LEU A 137 -1.37 -11.18 -9.75
CA LEU A 137 -1.84 -10.11 -8.86
C LEU A 137 -3.03 -9.37 -9.46
N VAL A 138 -2.99 -9.07 -10.78
CA VAL A 138 -4.10 -8.43 -11.47
C VAL A 138 -5.36 -9.31 -11.42
N LYS A 139 -5.23 -10.60 -11.73
CA LYS A 139 -6.36 -11.56 -11.66
C LYS A 139 -6.96 -11.63 -10.27
N ILE A 140 -6.14 -11.75 -9.23
CA ILE A 140 -6.60 -11.81 -7.83
C ILE A 140 -7.39 -10.55 -7.46
N ALA A 141 -6.88 -9.37 -7.83
CA ALA A 141 -7.56 -8.12 -7.53
C ALA A 141 -8.91 -8.01 -8.27
N LEU A 142 -8.95 -8.39 -9.56
CA LEU A 142 -10.15 -8.37 -10.37
C LEU A 142 -11.19 -9.40 -9.94
N GLU A 143 -10.77 -10.63 -9.60
CA GLU A 143 -11.65 -11.69 -9.07
C GLU A 143 -12.30 -11.27 -7.74
N ARG A 144 -11.54 -10.58 -6.89
CA ARG A 144 -12.09 -10.06 -5.63
C ARG A 144 -13.13 -8.99 -5.88
N GLY A 145 -12.96 -8.20 -6.94
CA GLY A 145 -13.83 -7.08 -7.30
C GLY A 145 -13.70 -5.88 -6.36
N GLY A 146 -14.31 -4.77 -6.74
CA GLY A 146 -14.31 -3.54 -5.95
C GLY A 146 -13.15 -2.58 -6.25
N ALA A 147 -12.34 -2.86 -7.26
CA ALA A 147 -11.40 -1.86 -7.79
C ALA A 147 -12.17 -0.66 -8.36
N LYS A 148 -11.65 0.54 -8.11
CA LYS A 148 -12.29 1.77 -8.58
C LYS A 148 -12.20 1.88 -10.11
N PRO A 149 -13.22 2.41 -10.78
CA PRO A 149 -13.19 2.62 -12.24
C PRO A 149 -11.96 3.39 -12.70
N GLU A 150 -11.54 4.41 -11.93
CA GLU A 150 -10.35 5.20 -12.24
C GLU A 150 -9.07 4.38 -12.15
N THR A 151 -9.00 3.44 -11.21
CA THR A 151 -7.84 2.53 -11.06
C THR A 151 -7.76 1.57 -12.23
N LEU A 152 -8.89 1.03 -12.68
CA LEU A 152 -8.98 0.19 -13.87
C LEU A 152 -8.51 0.96 -15.12
N THR A 153 -8.98 2.20 -15.31
CA THR A 153 -8.59 3.06 -16.43
C THR A 153 -7.09 3.38 -16.43
N VAL A 154 -6.52 3.73 -15.25
CA VAL A 154 -5.07 3.96 -15.13
C VAL A 154 -4.28 2.70 -15.43
N GLY A 155 -4.72 1.56 -14.90
CA GLY A 155 -4.11 0.27 -15.20
C GLY A 155 -4.10 -0.02 -16.70
N LEU A 156 -5.22 0.23 -17.39
CA LEU A 156 -5.35 0.07 -18.83
C LEU A 156 -4.35 0.97 -19.60
N VAL A 157 -4.24 2.24 -19.23
CA VAL A 157 -3.28 3.18 -19.84
C VAL A 157 -1.85 2.70 -19.69
N LEU A 158 -1.48 2.26 -18.48
CA LEU A 158 -0.13 1.79 -18.20
C LEU A 158 0.22 0.49 -18.94
N SER A 159 -0.74 -0.43 -19.04
CA SER A 159 -0.51 -1.73 -19.69
C SER A 159 -0.60 -1.67 -21.21
N SER A 160 -1.33 -0.72 -21.79
CA SER A 160 -1.47 -0.58 -23.25
C SER A 160 -0.23 0.02 -23.94
N GLY A 161 0.74 0.51 -23.18
CA GLY A 161 1.96 1.17 -23.70
C GLY A 161 3.10 0.23 -24.08
N ASN A 162 2.98 -1.07 -23.86
CA ASN A 162 4.03 -2.04 -24.18
C ASN A 162 3.46 -3.42 -24.50
N GLU A 163 4.20 -4.20 -25.31
CA GLU A 163 3.77 -5.56 -25.72
C GLU A 163 3.59 -6.51 -24.53
N LYS A 164 4.40 -6.37 -23.48
CA LYS A 164 4.31 -7.22 -22.29
C LYS A 164 3.03 -6.96 -21.50
N GLY A 165 2.45 -5.78 -21.59
CA GLY A 165 1.22 -5.40 -20.91
C GLY A 165 -0.08 -5.83 -21.60
N ALA A 166 -0.02 -6.38 -22.80
CA ALA A 166 -1.21 -6.69 -23.62
C ALA A 166 -2.20 -7.61 -22.88
N ALA A 167 -1.70 -8.68 -22.25
CA ALA A 167 -2.54 -9.62 -21.49
C ALA A 167 -3.25 -8.94 -20.31
N ILE A 168 -2.54 -8.07 -19.59
CA ILE A 168 -3.11 -7.27 -18.49
C ILE A 168 -4.13 -6.28 -19.01
N ALA A 169 -3.84 -5.60 -20.14
CA ALA A 169 -4.80 -4.69 -20.76
C ALA A 169 -6.12 -5.39 -21.11
N ASP A 170 -6.05 -6.62 -21.63
CA ASP A 170 -7.24 -7.41 -21.94
C ASP A 170 -8.01 -7.87 -20.71
N LEU A 171 -7.32 -8.22 -19.61
CA LEU A 171 -7.98 -8.51 -18.33
C LEU A 171 -8.71 -7.28 -17.81
N LEU A 172 -8.09 -6.11 -17.87
CA LEU A 172 -8.68 -4.85 -17.41
C LEU A 172 -9.89 -4.43 -18.25
N LYS A 173 -9.82 -4.56 -19.60
CA LYS A 173 -10.97 -4.32 -20.49
C LYS A 173 -12.14 -5.25 -20.14
N LYS A 174 -11.89 -6.55 -19.96
CA LYS A 174 -12.91 -7.52 -19.52
C LYS A 174 -13.53 -7.17 -18.17
N ALA A 175 -12.77 -6.53 -17.29
CA ALA A 175 -13.25 -6.05 -15.99
C ALA A 175 -13.95 -4.67 -16.06
N GLY A 176 -14.14 -4.12 -17.27
CA GLY A 176 -14.86 -2.87 -17.47
C GLY A 176 -13.99 -1.61 -17.46
N ALA A 177 -12.66 -1.77 -17.58
CA ALA A 177 -11.79 -0.59 -17.77
C ALA A 177 -12.13 0.10 -19.09
N THR A 178 -12.37 1.40 -19.01
CA THR A 178 -12.62 2.25 -20.19
C THR A 178 -11.36 3.05 -20.54
N PRO A 179 -11.07 3.30 -21.82
CA PRO A 179 -10.03 4.25 -22.19
C PRO A 179 -10.32 5.62 -21.57
N PRO A 180 -9.30 6.43 -21.26
CA PRO A 180 -9.52 7.81 -20.86
C PRO A 180 -10.26 8.57 -21.97
N ILE A 181 -10.97 9.61 -21.56
CA ILE A 181 -11.64 10.49 -22.52
C ILE A 181 -10.61 11.14 -23.46
N GLU A 182 -11.01 11.40 -24.68
CA GLU A 182 -10.20 12.18 -25.62
C GLU A 182 -10.44 13.68 -25.41
N VAL A 183 -9.35 14.43 -25.31
CA VAL A 183 -9.36 15.89 -25.27
C VAL A 183 -8.66 16.38 -26.53
N ASP A 184 -9.30 17.25 -27.28
CA ASP A 184 -8.77 17.75 -28.54
C ASP A 184 -7.45 18.53 -28.36
N ALA A 185 -6.63 18.52 -29.41
CA ALA A 185 -5.29 19.09 -29.35
C ALA A 185 -5.28 20.62 -29.07
N ALA A 186 -6.30 21.35 -29.51
CA ALA A 186 -6.41 22.79 -29.28
C ALA A 186 -6.69 23.07 -27.80
N THR A 187 -7.57 22.29 -27.18
CA THR A 187 -7.84 22.35 -25.73
C THR A 187 -6.58 22.01 -24.95
N LEU A 188 -5.87 20.88 -25.27
CA LEU A 188 -4.62 20.53 -24.60
C LEU A 188 -3.54 21.61 -24.77
N GLN A 189 -3.41 22.21 -25.96
CA GLN A 189 -2.48 23.29 -26.23
C GLN A 189 -2.77 24.54 -25.40
N SER A 190 -4.04 24.82 -25.11
CA SER A 190 -4.43 25.95 -24.26
C SER A 190 -3.91 25.83 -22.82
N TYR A 191 -3.66 24.62 -22.33
CA TYR A 191 -3.14 24.35 -20.98
C TYR A 191 -1.60 24.43 -20.89
N VAL A 192 -0.90 24.44 -22.01
CA VAL A 192 0.56 24.56 -22.04
C VAL A 192 0.98 25.89 -21.45
N GLY A 193 1.97 25.85 -20.55
CA GLY A 193 2.48 27.06 -19.88
C GLY A 193 3.00 26.76 -18.48
N LYS A 194 3.35 27.84 -17.78
CA LYS A 194 3.86 27.82 -16.42
C LYS A 194 2.83 28.30 -15.44
N TYR A 195 2.77 27.66 -14.28
CA TYR A 195 1.82 27.95 -13.23
C TYR A 195 2.53 28.04 -11.88
N LYS A 196 2.15 28.98 -11.04
CA LYS A 196 2.74 29.18 -9.72
C LYS A 196 1.65 29.51 -8.70
N GLY A 197 1.72 28.84 -7.54
CA GLY A 197 0.94 29.15 -6.37
C GLY A 197 1.63 30.17 -5.48
N GLU A 198 0.94 30.59 -4.43
CA GLU A 198 1.54 31.44 -3.39
C GLU A 198 2.68 30.73 -2.67
N THR A 199 2.54 29.41 -2.52
CA THR A 199 3.54 28.53 -1.91
C THR A 199 3.83 27.35 -2.84
N GLY A 200 5.03 26.77 -2.74
CA GLY A 200 5.40 25.59 -3.50
C GLY A 200 6.16 25.88 -4.82
N PRO A 201 6.51 24.82 -5.55
CA PRO A 201 7.27 24.93 -6.80
C PRO A 201 6.43 25.51 -7.94
N GLU A 202 7.13 26.07 -8.91
CA GLU A 202 6.57 26.35 -10.23
C GLU A 202 6.34 25.02 -10.97
N VAL A 203 5.19 24.89 -11.62
CA VAL A 203 4.89 23.72 -12.47
C VAL A 203 4.77 24.14 -13.92
N THR A 204 5.26 23.31 -14.81
CA THR A 204 5.26 23.56 -16.24
C THR A 204 4.48 22.45 -16.96
N PHE A 205 3.54 22.85 -17.82
CA PHE A 205 2.81 21.95 -18.69
C PHE A 205 3.35 22.05 -20.11
N THR A 206 3.58 20.90 -20.71
CA THR A 206 4.03 20.76 -22.11
C THR A 206 3.18 19.75 -22.84
N LEU A 207 3.06 19.89 -24.17
CA LEU A 207 2.37 18.93 -25.03
C LEU A 207 3.42 18.11 -25.81
N LYS A 208 3.38 16.79 -25.70
CA LYS A 208 4.25 15.88 -26.43
C LYS A 208 3.46 14.66 -26.88
N ASP A 209 3.53 14.30 -28.16
CA ASP A 209 2.85 13.13 -28.75
C ASP A 209 1.35 13.08 -28.43
N GLY A 210 0.68 14.25 -28.46
CA GLY A 210 -0.74 14.38 -28.15
C GLY A 210 -1.09 14.24 -26.68
N LYS A 211 -0.10 14.16 -25.78
CA LYS A 211 -0.30 14.01 -24.33
C LYS A 211 0.18 15.26 -23.60
N LEU A 212 -0.62 15.72 -22.64
CA LEU A 212 -0.21 16.77 -21.73
C LEU A 212 0.72 16.19 -20.66
N LEU A 213 1.88 16.81 -20.46
CA LEU A 213 2.86 16.42 -19.45
C LEU A 213 2.98 17.55 -18.42
N VAL A 214 3.24 17.19 -17.17
CA VAL A 214 3.54 18.13 -16.08
C VAL A 214 4.94 17.90 -15.54
N ALA A 215 5.72 18.96 -15.39
CA ALA A 215 7.01 19.01 -14.72
C ALA A 215 6.94 19.90 -13.46
N GLY A 216 7.82 19.67 -12.49
CA GLY A 216 7.92 20.44 -11.25
C GLY A 216 7.50 19.66 -9.98
N PHE A 217 6.81 18.52 -10.13
CA PHE A 217 6.50 17.62 -9.01
C PHE A 217 7.51 16.48 -8.86
N THR A 218 8.15 16.10 -9.96
CA THR A 218 9.12 15.01 -10.04
C THR A 218 10.31 15.44 -10.88
N ARG A 219 11.39 14.64 -10.85
CA ARG A 219 12.60 14.89 -11.64
C ARG A 219 12.33 14.86 -13.14
N GLU A 220 11.44 13.95 -13.57
CA GLU A 220 11.06 13.77 -14.97
C GLU A 220 9.62 14.24 -15.19
N PRO A 221 9.29 14.88 -16.34
CA PRO A 221 7.92 15.22 -16.68
C PRO A 221 7.01 13.99 -16.68
N GLN A 222 5.82 14.14 -16.11
CA GLN A 222 4.85 13.05 -15.97
C GLN A 222 3.68 13.23 -16.95
N PRO A 223 3.29 12.18 -17.69
CA PRO A 223 2.11 12.23 -18.54
C PRO A 223 0.85 12.33 -17.68
N LEU A 224 -0.09 13.11 -18.16
CA LEU A 224 -1.38 13.33 -17.55
C LEU A 224 -2.46 12.53 -18.28
N MET A 225 -3.35 11.91 -17.51
CA MET A 225 -4.55 11.26 -17.98
C MET A 225 -5.74 12.21 -17.77
N PRO A 226 -6.55 12.54 -18.76
CA PRO A 226 -7.74 13.34 -18.59
C PRO A 226 -8.82 12.54 -17.84
N LEU A 227 -9.47 13.18 -16.88
CA LEU A 227 -10.68 12.71 -16.21
C LEU A 227 -11.93 13.37 -16.81
N ASP A 228 -11.81 14.64 -17.18
CA ASP A 228 -12.74 15.41 -17.97
C ASP A 228 -11.96 16.42 -18.83
N LYS A 229 -12.64 17.34 -19.52
CA LYS A 229 -11.97 18.31 -20.41
C LYS A 229 -10.98 19.21 -19.69
N THR A 230 -11.19 19.53 -18.42
CA THR A 230 -10.38 20.46 -17.63
C THR A 230 -9.60 19.79 -16.52
N THR A 231 -9.97 18.58 -16.12
CA THR A 231 -9.37 17.87 -14.97
C THR A 231 -8.52 16.70 -15.43
N PHE A 232 -7.33 16.65 -14.89
CA PHE A 232 -6.30 15.66 -15.23
C PHE A 232 -5.69 15.04 -13.96
N ARG A 233 -5.10 13.87 -14.10
CA ARG A 233 -4.30 13.24 -13.05
C ARG A 233 -2.99 12.69 -13.62
N PRO A 234 -1.87 12.74 -12.85
CA PRO A 234 -0.64 12.06 -13.23
C PRO A 234 -0.87 10.54 -13.31
N VAL A 235 -0.32 9.91 -14.35
CA VAL A 235 -0.45 8.46 -14.54
C VAL A 235 0.42 7.68 -13.53
N ALA A 236 1.60 8.23 -13.18
CA ALA A 236 2.58 7.54 -12.36
C ALA A 236 2.20 7.43 -10.87
N PHE A 237 1.38 8.36 -10.35
CA PHE A 237 1.02 8.39 -8.92
C PHE A 237 -0.42 8.84 -8.71
N GLY A 238 -1.08 8.20 -7.74
CA GLY A 238 -2.48 8.47 -7.40
C GLY A 238 -2.65 9.62 -6.40
N GLY A 239 -3.92 9.97 -6.14
CA GLY A 239 -4.27 10.93 -5.10
C GLY A 239 -4.06 12.40 -5.46
N ILE A 240 -3.59 12.70 -6.68
CA ILE A 240 -3.40 14.06 -7.19
C ILE A 240 -4.37 14.30 -8.35
N THR A 241 -5.06 15.45 -8.33
CA THR A 241 -5.83 15.98 -9.43
C THR A 241 -5.41 17.42 -9.73
N LEU A 242 -5.41 17.74 -11.02
CA LEU A 242 -5.04 19.04 -11.58
C LEU A 242 -6.24 19.52 -12.40
N THR A 243 -6.90 20.59 -11.98
CA THR A 243 -8.08 21.14 -12.68
C THR A 243 -7.75 22.53 -13.20
N PHE A 244 -7.78 22.72 -14.51
CA PHE A 244 -7.55 24.03 -15.14
C PHE A 244 -8.76 24.95 -14.94
N VAL A 245 -8.48 26.19 -14.62
CA VAL A 245 -9.49 27.24 -14.47
C VAL A 245 -9.56 27.99 -15.78
N VAL A 246 -10.74 27.95 -16.40
CA VAL A 246 -11.01 28.64 -17.69
C VAL A 246 -12.02 29.74 -17.43
N ASP A 247 -11.65 30.97 -17.75
CA ASP A 247 -12.49 32.14 -17.62
C ASP A 247 -12.52 32.90 -18.95
N GLY A 248 -13.73 33.21 -19.45
CA GLY A 248 -13.89 33.87 -20.75
C GLY A 248 -13.23 33.14 -21.92
N GLY A 249 -13.08 31.81 -21.84
CA GLY A 249 -12.40 31.00 -22.87
C GLY A 249 -10.87 31.00 -22.76
N LYS A 250 -10.30 31.66 -21.76
CA LYS A 250 -8.86 31.68 -21.49
C LYS A 250 -8.51 30.90 -20.24
N VAL A 251 -7.41 30.16 -20.26
CA VAL A 251 -6.88 29.48 -19.08
C VAL A 251 -6.15 30.47 -18.21
N THR A 252 -6.70 30.76 -17.03
CA THR A 252 -6.19 31.76 -16.09
C THR A 252 -5.36 31.13 -14.95
N GLY A 253 -5.58 29.84 -14.69
CA GLY A 253 -4.87 29.16 -13.59
C GLY A 253 -5.21 27.67 -13.56
N MET A 254 -4.87 27.06 -12.45
CA MET A 254 -5.23 25.69 -12.14
C MET A 254 -5.38 25.48 -10.64
N THR A 255 -6.12 24.47 -10.27
CA THR A 255 -6.22 23.94 -8.90
C THR A 255 -5.47 22.63 -8.82
N PHE A 256 -4.57 22.53 -7.87
CA PHE A 256 -3.87 21.29 -7.49
C PHE A 256 -4.53 20.74 -6.22
N LYS A 257 -4.99 19.51 -6.26
CA LYS A 257 -5.58 18.83 -5.10
C LYS A 257 -4.83 17.54 -4.79
N GLN A 258 -4.42 17.36 -3.52
CA GLN A 258 -3.80 16.15 -3.00
C GLN A 258 -4.39 15.83 -1.63
N GLY A 259 -5.14 14.74 -1.54
CA GLY A 259 -5.90 14.38 -0.34
C GLY A 259 -6.88 15.49 0.05
N GLN A 260 -6.71 16.07 1.25
CA GLN A 260 -7.50 17.20 1.75
C GLN A 260 -6.91 18.57 1.39
N THR A 261 -5.68 18.60 0.86
CA THR A 261 -5.00 19.84 0.51
C THR A 261 -5.39 20.30 -0.89
N THR A 262 -5.75 21.57 -1.02
CA THR A 262 -6.07 22.21 -2.29
C THR A 262 -5.26 23.49 -2.41
N ASN A 263 -4.47 23.62 -3.47
CA ASN A 263 -3.69 24.81 -3.78
C ASN A 263 -4.15 25.40 -5.12
N GLN A 264 -4.33 26.70 -5.17
CA GLN A 264 -4.59 27.43 -6.40
C GLN A 264 -3.28 27.96 -6.98
N MET A 265 -3.14 27.86 -8.29
CA MET A 265 -1.96 28.31 -9.03
C MET A 265 -2.42 29.22 -10.16
N LYS A 266 -1.80 30.38 -10.29
CA LYS A 266 -2.04 31.32 -11.39
C LYS A 266 -1.14 30.96 -12.57
N ARG A 267 -1.66 31.12 -13.76
CA ARG A 267 -0.87 31.04 -14.97
C ARG A 267 0.10 32.21 -15.03
N LEU A 268 1.38 31.93 -15.30
CA LEU A 268 2.37 32.97 -15.50
C LEU A 268 2.29 33.46 -16.95
N GLU A 269 2.26 34.78 -17.11
CA GLU A 269 2.38 35.39 -18.43
C GLU A 269 3.78 35.13 -18.98
N VAL A 270 3.87 34.74 -20.23
CA VAL A 270 5.16 34.65 -20.92
C VAL A 270 5.58 36.09 -21.18
N SER A 271 6.60 36.58 -20.46
CA SER A 271 7.25 37.83 -20.79
C SER A 271 7.77 37.72 -22.24
N GLN A 272 7.26 38.58 -23.12
CA GLN A 272 7.69 38.69 -24.49
C GLN A 272 9.15 39.14 -24.55
#